data_b90977e92c14dfdd5d8eb896780f1b4d
#
_entry.id   b90977e92c14dfdd5d8eb896780f1b4d
#
_cell.length_a   1.000
_cell.length_b   1.000
_cell.length_c   1.000
_cell.angle_alpha   90.00
_cell.angle_beta   90.00
_cell.angle_gamma   90.00
#
_symmetry.space_group_name_H-M   'P 1'
#
loop_
_entity.id
_entity.type
_entity.pdbx_description
1 polymer ?
#
loop_
_entity_poly.entity_id
_entity_poly.type
_entity_poly.pdbx_seq_one_letter_code
_entity_poly.pdbx_strand_id
1 'polypeptide(L)'
;MSKYIEFFPIINSAIKLEFKCNNCQSIIKTEEFYLPYPNYMAEKASDSHVVIEEFAVCENCGKDFTIGICVGYADAYVYIEELDDEDDVNVIEIQDKYDEFIDEQIDSFLATFTTFSSFNKEISNLRKLNELKLNDDELEKILKRQIYSGVVTCLEDYLSTTLINKVLKDDNLFRRFVETYKGFKDKKFSLNQIFMQQEELRKKVKRTLLDIIYHNLDKIKSIYENTFEIKFPDIEAMMKIINNRHHMVHRNGKDKDGKEIALDTESVEKVISTVEEFIKSIEVL
;
A
#
# COMPACT_ATOMS: atom_id res chain seq x y z
N MET A 1 24.27 3.80 -25.68
CA MET A 1 23.67 3.14 -24.47
C MET A 1 22.20 3.43 -24.54
N SER A 2 21.37 2.41 -24.45
CA SER A 2 19.92 2.62 -24.52
C SER A 2 19.46 3.42 -23.29
N LYS A 3 18.67 4.48 -23.49
CA LYS A 3 18.12 5.32 -22.42
C LYS A 3 17.09 4.51 -21.64
N TYR A 4 17.28 4.43 -20.33
CA TYR A 4 16.28 3.88 -19.44
C TYR A 4 15.32 5.00 -19.02
N ILE A 5 14.03 4.79 -19.26
CA ILE A 5 12.97 5.73 -18.90
C ILE A 5 12.21 5.14 -17.73
N GLU A 6 12.40 5.78 -16.56
CA GLU A 6 11.73 5.38 -15.33
C GLU A 6 10.25 5.76 -15.37
N PHE A 7 9.40 4.85 -14.92
CA PHE A 7 8.00 5.09 -14.66
C PHE A 7 7.60 4.41 -13.35
N PHE A 8 6.42 4.69 -12.83
CA PHE A 8 6.00 4.10 -11.57
C PHE A 8 5.16 2.85 -11.84
N PRO A 9 5.63 1.64 -11.48
CA PRO A 9 4.89 0.43 -11.75
C PRO A 9 3.63 0.37 -10.88
N ILE A 10 2.48 0.25 -11.54
CA ILE A 10 1.22 -0.02 -10.87
C ILE A 10 0.82 -1.45 -11.16
N ILE A 11 0.46 -2.20 -10.14
CA ILE A 11 0.02 -3.59 -10.26
C ILE A 11 -1.17 -3.66 -11.23
N ASN A 12 -1.12 -4.59 -12.20
CA ASN A 12 -2.14 -4.79 -13.25
C ASN A 12 -2.32 -3.61 -14.22
N SER A 13 -1.34 -2.75 -14.34
CA SER A 13 -1.36 -1.67 -15.34
C SER A 13 -0.75 -2.11 -16.66
N ALA A 14 -1.05 -1.33 -17.70
CA ALA A 14 -0.38 -1.39 -18.98
C ALA A 14 0.28 -0.05 -19.27
N ILE A 15 1.23 -0.03 -20.21
CA ILE A 15 1.83 1.20 -20.73
C ILE A 15 1.64 1.27 -22.24
N LYS A 16 1.57 2.48 -22.77
CA LYS A 16 1.76 2.79 -24.18
C LYS A 16 3.00 3.65 -24.34
N LEU A 17 3.70 3.49 -25.44
CA LEU A 17 4.83 4.32 -25.76
C LEU A 17 4.53 5.19 -26.97
N GLU A 18 5.01 6.42 -26.92
CA GLU A 18 5.00 7.33 -28.06
C GLU A 18 6.43 7.85 -28.28
N PHE A 19 7.00 7.57 -29.45
CA PHE A 19 8.37 7.96 -29.79
C PHE A 19 8.52 8.19 -31.30
N LYS A 20 9.63 8.82 -31.71
CA LYS A 20 9.91 9.06 -33.10
C LYS A 20 10.76 7.92 -33.69
N CYS A 21 10.37 7.45 -34.87
CA CYS A 21 11.21 6.56 -35.67
C CYS A 21 12.50 7.26 -36.04
N ASN A 22 13.64 6.73 -35.64
CA ASN A 22 14.94 7.29 -35.98
C ASN A 22 15.34 7.13 -37.44
N ASN A 23 14.58 6.36 -38.25
CA ASN A 23 14.80 6.22 -39.71
C ASN A 23 13.98 7.24 -40.52
N CYS A 24 12.69 7.47 -40.22
CA CYS A 24 11.82 8.31 -41.05
C CYS A 24 11.15 9.46 -40.30
N GLN A 25 11.46 9.63 -39.01
CA GLN A 25 10.94 10.67 -38.12
C GLN A 25 9.40 10.65 -37.86
N SER A 26 8.72 9.60 -38.32
CA SER A 26 7.30 9.41 -38.04
C SER A 26 7.10 9.08 -36.56
N ILE A 27 5.98 9.55 -35.97
CA ILE A 27 5.60 9.22 -34.62
C ILE A 27 5.07 7.79 -34.60
N ILE A 28 5.61 6.96 -33.72
CA ILE A 28 5.16 5.61 -33.41
C ILE A 28 4.36 5.68 -32.13
N LYS A 29 3.15 5.10 -32.13
CA LYS A 29 2.31 4.88 -30.96
C LYS A 29 2.07 3.40 -30.83
N THR A 30 2.50 2.82 -29.70
CA THR A 30 2.35 1.38 -29.49
C THR A 30 0.93 1.03 -29.07
N GLU A 31 0.61 -0.25 -29.16
CA GLU A 31 -0.50 -0.84 -28.44
C GLU A 31 -0.20 -0.88 -26.93
N GLU A 32 -1.15 -1.43 -26.14
CA GLU A 32 -1.02 -1.57 -24.70
C GLU A 32 -0.10 -2.74 -24.38
N PHE A 33 1.01 -2.47 -23.70
CA PHE A 33 1.88 -3.49 -23.14
C PHE A 33 1.53 -3.70 -21.67
N TYR A 34 1.08 -4.92 -21.32
CA TYR A 34 0.75 -5.26 -19.94
C TYR A 34 2.02 -5.47 -19.13
N LEU A 35 2.06 -4.86 -17.93
CA LEU A 35 3.23 -4.95 -17.07
C LEU A 35 3.32 -6.33 -16.40
N PRO A 36 4.52 -6.93 -16.35
CA PRO A 36 4.73 -8.17 -15.62
C PRO A 36 4.64 -7.93 -14.10
N TYR A 37 4.29 -8.98 -13.36
CA TYR A 37 4.35 -8.93 -11.89
C TYR A 37 5.81 -9.04 -11.44
N PRO A 38 6.28 -8.12 -10.57
CA PRO A 38 7.60 -8.25 -9.99
C PRO A 38 7.66 -9.45 -9.03
N ASN A 39 8.86 -9.92 -8.77
CA ASN A 39 9.07 -10.97 -7.76
C ASN A 39 8.96 -10.39 -6.36
N TYR A 40 7.75 -10.37 -5.79
CA TYR A 40 7.49 -9.88 -4.42
C TYR A 40 8.13 -10.71 -3.31
N MET A 41 8.66 -11.91 -3.61
CA MET A 41 9.35 -12.78 -2.65
C MET A 41 10.84 -12.49 -2.58
N ALA A 42 11.37 -11.60 -3.41
CA ALA A 42 12.77 -11.23 -3.41
C ALA A 42 13.15 -10.45 -2.14
N GLU A 43 14.29 -10.80 -1.56
CA GLU A 43 14.83 -10.12 -0.36
C GLU A 43 15.39 -8.72 -0.69
N LYS A 44 15.83 -8.51 -1.93
CA LYS A 44 16.40 -7.25 -2.41
C LYS A 44 15.60 -6.71 -3.58
N ALA A 45 15.50 -5.38 -3.68
CA ALA A 45 14.83 -4.72 -4.79
C ALA A 45 15.44 -5.13 -6.14
N SER A 46 16.75 -5.24 -6.24
CA SER A 46 17.44 -5.71 -7.45
C SER A 46 17.01 -7.10 -7.94
N ASP A 47 16.61 -7.97 -7.01
CA ASP A 47 16.25 -9.35 -7.32
C ASP A 47 14.74 -9.50 -7.61
N SER A 48 13.99 -8.41 -7.45
CA SER A 48 12.54 -8.36 -7.71
C SER A 48 12.19 -8.11 -9.17
N HIS A 49 13.17 -7.66 -9.98
CA HIS A 49 12.94 -7.27 -11.36
C HIS A 49 12.55 -8.46 -12.25
N VAL A 50 11.50 -8.24 -13.03
CA VAL A 50 11.08 -9.12 -14.14
C VAL A 50 11.15 -8.30 -15.42
N VAL A 51 11.80 -8.84 -16.44
CA VAL A 51 11.94 -8.19 -17.74
C VAL A 51 11.11 -8.95 -18.77
N ILE A 52 10.33 -8.21 -19.56
CA ILE A 52 9.68 -8.72 -20.79
C ILE A 52 10.16 -7.95 -21.99
N GLU A 53 10.11 -8.58 -23.14
CA GLU A 53 10.41 -7.98 -24.43
C GLU A 53 9.14 -7.89 -25.27
N GLU A 54 8.90 -6.70 -25.83
CA GLU A 54 7.78 -6.37 -26.72
C GLU A 54 8.31 -5.73 -27.99
N PHE A 55 7.48 -5.65 -29.03
CA PHE A 55 7.91 -5.18 -30.34
C PHE A 55 6.97 -4.11 -30.87
N ALA A 56 7.54 -3.14 -31.57
CA ALA A 56 6.80 -2.16 -32.35
C ALA A 56 7.38 -2.01 -33.74
N VAL A 57 6.52 -1.75 -34.70
CA VAL A 57 6.91 -1.56 -36.10
C VAL A 57 6.51 -0.18 -36.57
N CYS A 58 7.40 0.54 -37.22
CA CYS A 58 7.04 1.81 -37.82
C CYS A 58 6.17 1.58 -39.07
N GLU A 59 4.91 1.97 -39.01
CA GLU A 59 3.96 1.80 -40.14
C GLU A 59 4.38 2.53 -41.39
N ASN A 60 5.20 3.60 -41.30
CA ASN A 60 5.63 4.39 -42.46
C ASN A 60 6.81 3.80 -43.19
N CYS A 61 7.80 3.18 -42.51
CA CYS A 61 9.03 2.68 -43.14
C CYS A 61 9.34 1.22 -42.87
N GLY A 62 8.51 0.54 -42.06
CA GLY A 62 8.67 -0.89 -41.75
C GLY A 62 9.84 -1.21 -40.79
N LYS A 63 10.44 -0.20 -40.15
CA LYS A 63 11.53 -0.45 -39.18
C LYS A 63 10.97 -1.05 -37.90
N ASP A 64 11.59 -2.13 -37.43
CA ASP A 64 11.28 -2.81 -36.18
C ASP A 64 12.01 -2.13 -34.99
N PHE A 65 11.37 -2.19 -33.81
CA PHE A 65 11.90 -1.72 -32.55
C PHE A 65 11.66 -2.76 -31.45
N THR A 66 12.70 -3.09 -30.72
CA THR A 66 12.67 -3.99 -29.58
C THR A 66 12.53 -3.18 -28.28
N ILE A 67 11.48 -3.44 -27.51
CA ILE A 67 11.11 -2.70 -26.32
C ILE A 67 11.29 -3.61 -25.11
N GLY A 68 12.27 -3.30 -24.25
CA GLY A 68 12.43 -3.98 -22.97
C GLY A 68 11.66 -3.25 -21.86
N ILE A 69 10.81 -3.98 -21.16
CA ILE A 69 10.05 -3.47 -20.01
C ILE A 69 10.50 -4.22 -18.77
N CYS A 70 11.08 -3.50 -17.82
CA CYS A 70 11.58 -4.06 -16.57
C CYS A 70 10.74 -3.53 -15.39
N VAL A 71 10.21 -4.43 -14.57
CA VAL A 71 9.36 -4.07 -13.41
C VAL A 71 9.89 -4.75 -12.17
N GLY A 72 10.27 -3.94 -11.16
CA GLY A 72 10.57 -4.34 -9.80
C GLY A 72 9.47 -3.89 -8.83
N TYR A 73 9.53 -4.31 -7.56
CA TYR A 73 8.54 -3.87 -6.57
C TYR A 73 8.75 -2.42 -6.10
N ALA A 74 9.89 -1.80 -6.41
CA ALA A 74 10.24 -0.43 -6.00
C ALA A 74 10.34 0.54 -7.18
N ASP A 75 10.62 0.04 -8.39
CA ASP A 75 10.91 0.82 -9.58
C ASP A 75 10.53 0.06 -10.84
N ALA A 76 10.33 0.79 -11.93
CA ALA A 76 10.17 0.22 -13.26
C ALA A 76 10.81 1.12 -14.30
N TYR A 77 11.27 0.54 -15.40
CA TYR A 77 11.81 1.28 -16.52
C TYR A 77 11.56 0.57 -17.84
N VAL A 78 11.52 1.35 -18.91
CA VAL A 78 11.44 0.88 -20.27
C VAL A 78 12.66 1.37 -21.05
N TYR A 79 13.12 0.58 -22.00
CA TYR A 79 14.15 0.97 -22.95
C TYR A 79 13.80 0.46 -24.35
N ILE A 80 14.30 1.13 -25.38
CA ILE A 80 14.14 0.73 -26.79
C ILE A 80 15.54 0.56 -27.35
N GLU A 81 15.87 -0.64 -27.83
CA GLU A 81 17.24 -1.00 -28.21
C GLU A 81 17.79 -0.15 -29.37
N GLU A 82 16.92 0.22 -30.32
CA GLU A 82 17.30 0.94 -31.52
C GLU A 82 17.31 2.46 -31.41
N LEU A 83 17.01 3.00 -30.18
CA LEU A 83 17.04 4.43 -29.90
C LEU A 83 18.25 4.83 -29.04
N ASP A 84 18.72 6.05 -29.23
CA ASP A 84 19.81 6.64 -28.48
C ASP A 84 19.30 7.51 -27.31
N ASP A 85 20.21 7.92 -26.42
CA ASP A 85 19.90 8.71 -25.21
C ASP A 85 19.26 10.09 -25.52
N GLU A 86 19.43 10.60 -26.75
CA GLU A 86 18.87 11.89 -27.18
C GLU A 86 17.43 11.78 -27.71
N ASP A 87 16.94 10.57 -27.98
CA ASP A 87 15.59 10.36 -28.49
C ASP A 87 14.54 10.51 -27.40
N ASP A 88 13.49 11.27 -27.69
CA ASP A 88 12.38 11.47 -26.76
C ASP A 88 11.39 10.29 -26.85
N VAL A 89 11.22 9.60 -25.73
CA VAL A 89 10.19 8.56 -25.56
C VAL A 89 9.24 8.97 -24.45
N ASN A 90 7.96 9.03 -24.76
CA ASN A 90 6.90 9.32 -23.80
C ASN A 90 6.24 8.02 -23.36
N VAL A 91 6.22 7.77 -22.07
CA VAL A 91 5.53 6.61 -21.45
C VAL A 91 4.18 7.06 -20.95
N ILE A 92 3.12 6.45 -21.47
CA ILE A 92 1.73 6.72 -21.07
C ILE A 92 1.25 5.52 -20.26
N GLU A 93 1.05 5.71 -18.97
CA GLU A 93 0.53 4.67 -18.07
C GLU A 93 -0.99 4.53 -18.25
N ILE A 94 -1.48 3.28 -18.38
CA ILE A 94 -2.91 2.95 -18.53
C ILE A 94 -3.37 2.23 -17.26
N GLN A 95 -4.41 2.76 -16.64
CA GLN A 95 -4.80 2.41 -15.28
C GLN A 95 -6.25 1.89 -15.13
N ASP A 96 -6.99 1.71 -16.21
CA ASP A 96 -8.46 1.59 -16.18
C ASP A 96 -9.04 0.49 -15.27
N LYS A 97 -8.46 -0.70 -15.24
CA LYS A 97 -8.98 -1.80 -14.40
C LYS A 97 -8.58 -1.70 -12.93
N TYR A 98 -7.41 -1.12 -12.66
CA TYR A 98 -6.93 -0.96 -11.30
C TYR A 98 -7.65 0.18 -10.57
N ASP A 99 -8.05 1.22 -11.31
CA ASP A 99 -8.80 2.33 -10.73
C ASP A 99 -10.20 1.90 -10.25
N GLU A 100 -10.92 1.07 -11.01
CA GLU A 100 -12.20 0.49 -10.58
C GLU A 100 -12.06 -0.31 -9.29
N PHE A 101 -11.07 -1.18 -9.19
CA PHE A 101 -10.78 -1.96 -7.98
C PHE A 101 -10.44 -1.08 -6.77
N ILE A 102 -9.61 -0.04 -6.97
CA ILE A 102 -9.29 0.94 -5.92
C ILE A 102 -10.54 1.68 -5.48
N ASP A 103 -11.38 2.11 -6.41
CA ASP A 103 -12.62 2.82 -6.09
C ASP A 103 -13.60 1.91 -5.33
N GLU A 104 -13.78 0.66 -5.72
CA GLU A 104 -14.58 -0.32 -4.98
C GLU A 104 -14.06 -0.53 -3.55
N GLN A 105 -12.74 -0.68 -3.37
CA GLN A 105 -12.16 -0.80 -2.04
C GLN A 105 -12.37 0.47 -1.20
N ILE A 106 -12.14 1.64 -1.76
CA ILE A 106 -12.38 2.91 -1.07
C ILE A 106 -13.85 3.07 -0.71
N ASP A 107 -14.78 2.73 -1.60
CA ASP A 107 -16.21 2.79 -1.34
C ASP A 107 -16.61 1.87 -0.18
N SER A 108 -15.99 0.70 -0.07
CA SER A 108 -16.16 -0.19 1.09
C SER A 108 -15.72 0.49 2.39
N PHE A 109 -14.56 1.17 2.43
CA PHE A 109 -14.11 1.94 3.60
C PHE A 109 -15.04 3.11 3.89
N LEU A 110 -15.52 3.83 2.86
CA LEU A 110 -16.40 4.99 3.02
C LEU A 110 -17.81 4.60 3.48
N ALA A 111 -18.29 3.41 3.12
CA ALA A 111 -19.57 2.87 3.55
C ALA A 111 -19.55 2.42 5.03
N THR A 112 -18.40 2.05 5.54
CA THR A 112 -18.21 1.66 6.96
C THR A 112 -18.20 2.91 7.83
N PHE A 113 -19.39 3.40 8.20
CA PHE A 113 -19.57 4.74 8.79
C PHE A 113 -19.30 4.83 10.30
N THR A 114 -18.90 3.76 10.97
CA THR A 114 -18.80 3.75 12.44
C THR A 114 -17.49 3.19 12.94
N THR A 115 -16.43 3.96 12.74
CA THR A 115 -15.09 3.53 13.14
C THR A 115 -15.01 3.11 14.61
N PHE A 116 -15.41 3.98 15.53
CA PHE A 116 -15.29 3.71 16.97
C PHE A 116 -16.35 2.73 17.50
N SER A 117 -17.61 2.82 17.03
CA SER A 117 -18.64 1.88 17.50
C SER A 117 -18.42 0.47 16.95
N SER A 118 -17.95 0.34 15.70
CA SER A 118 -17.57 -0.95 15.12
C SER A 118 -16.37 -1.55 15.84
N PHE A 119 -15.33 -0.76 16.09
CA PHE A 119 -14.19 -1.16 16.90
C PHE A 119 -14.63 -1.69 18.28
N ASN A 120 -15.42 -0.92 19.03
CA ASN A 120 -15.91 -1.34 20.33
C ASN A 120 -16.73 -2.63 20.29
N LYS A 121 -17.56 -2.80 19.27
CA LYS A 121 -18.34 -4.01 19.07
C LYS A 121 -17.43 -5.23 18.87
N GLU A 122 -16.44 -5.12 17.98
CA GLU A 122 -15.50 -6.23 17.68
C GLU A 122 -14.62 -6.53 18.89
N ILE A 123 -14.09 -5.54 19.57
CA ILE A 123 -13.33 -5.72 20.83
C ILE A 123 -14.18 -6.41 21.89
N SER A 124 -15.46 -6.03 22.03
CA SER A 124 -16.38 -6.70 22.96
C SER A 124 -16.61 -8.18 22.57
N ASN A 125 -16.72 -8.48 21.28
CA ASN A 125 -16.86 -9.85 20.79
C ASN A 125 -15.61 -10.68 21.07
N LEU A 126 -14.42 -10.13 20.80
CA LEU A 126 -13.14 -10.79 21.11
C LEU A 126 -12.96 -11.05 22.60
N ARG A 127 -13.40 -10.11 23.46
CA ARG A 127 -13.39 -10.29 24.92
C ARG A 127 -14.28 -11.46 25.36
N LYS A 128 -15.50 -11.58 24.80
CA LYS A 128 -16.40 -12.71 25.06
C LYS A 128 -15.78 -14.03 24.59
N LEU A 129 -15.15 -14.05 23.43
CA LEU A 129 -14.43 -15.22 22.94
C LEU A 129 -13.28 -15.61 23.87
N ASN A 130 -12.59 -14.61 24.44
CA ASN A 130 -11.51 -14.85 25.40
C ASN A 130 -11.95 -15.49 26.70
N GLU A 131 -13.22 -15.34 27.09
CA GLU A 131 -13.80 -15.97 28.28
C GLU A 131 -14.20 -17.42 28.05
N LEU A 132 -14.28 -17.88 26.79
CA LEU A 132 -14.64 -19.26 26.48
C LEU A 132 -13.54 -20.21 26.97
N LYS A 133 -14.00 -21.30 27.61
CA LYS A 133 -13.15 -22.42 27.98
C LYS A 133 -13.48 -23.61 27.10
N LEU A 134 -12.48 -24.18 26.50
CA LEU A 134 -12.62 -25.37 25.66
C LEU A 134 -12.14 -26.59 26.46
N ASN A 135 -12.75 -27.76 26.18
CA ASN A 135 -12.32 -29.03 26.78
C ASN A 135 -11.08 -29.63 26.09
N ASP A 136 -10.35 -28.81 25.33
CA ASP A 136 -9.18 -29.21 24.57
C ASP A 136 -8.13 -28.08 24.68
N ASP A 137 -7.01 -28.35 25.34
CA ASP A 137 -5.97 -27.39 25.62
C ASP A 137 -5.31 -26.85 24.34
N GLU A 138 -5.18 -27.68 23.28
CA GLU A 138 -4.61 -27.24 22.01
C GLU A 138 -5.54 -26.31 21.27
N LEU A 139 -6.83 -26.60 21.26
CA LEU A 139 -7.83 -25.70 20.67
C LEU A 139 -7.94 -24.39 21.45
N GLU A 140 -7.79 -24.42 22.80
CA GLU A 140 -7.78 -23.21 23.61
C GLU A 140 -6.56 -22.34 23.30
N LYS A 141 -5.38 -22.89 23.15
CA LYS A 141 -4.17 -22.17 22.70
C LYS A 141 -4.36 -21.55 21.31
N ILE A 142 -4.94 -22.29 20.37
CA ILE A 142 -5.25 -21.78 19.03
C ILE A 142 -6.22 -20.60 19.14
N LEU A 143 -7.28 -20.73 19.90
CA LEU A 143 -8.29 -19.69 20.12
C LEU A 143 -7.64 -18.40 20.68
N LYS A 144 -6.78 -18.52 21.71
CA LYS A 144 -6.08 -17.36 22.29
C LYS A 144 -5.19 -16.65 21.26
N ARG A 145 -4.48 -17.40 20.41
CA ARG A 145 -3.66 -16.82 19.33
C ARG A 145 -4.52 -16.09 18.29
N GLN A 146 -5.67 -16.67 17.92
CA GLN A 146 -6.60 -16.03 16.97
C GLN A 146 -7.21 -14.76 17.56
N ILE A 147 -7.61 -14.76 18.83
CA ILE A 147 -8.11 -13.58 19.51
C ILE A 147 -7.03 -12.49 19.56
N TYR A 148 -5.80 -12.83 19.94
CA TYR A 148 -4.67 -11.90 19.95
C TYR A 148 -4.48 -11.24 18.58
N SER A 149 -4.46 -12.04 17.52
CA SER A 149 -4.31 -11.54 16.15
C SER A 149 -5.51 -10.67 15.74
N GLY A 150 -6.71 -11.05 16.11
CA GLY A 150 -7.94 -10.30 15.87
C GLY A 150 -7.93 -8.91 16.53
N VAL A 151 -7.37 -8.79 17.75
CA VAL A 151 -7.23 -7.48 18.41
C VAL A 151 -6.34 -6.53 17.63
N VAL A 152 -5.22 -7.02 17.08
CA VAL A 152 -4.36 -6.20 16.23
C VAL A 152 -5.04 -5.85 14.91
N THR A 153 -5.82 -6.77 14.33
CA THR A 153 -6.64 -6.48 13.14
C THR A 153 -7.65 -5.36 13.42
N CYS A 154 -8.31 -5.36 14.58
CA CYS A 154 -9.21 -4.25 14.98
C CYS A 154 -8.47 -2.91 15.09
N LEU A 155 -7.23 -2.90 15.58
CA LEU A 155 -6.39 -1.71 15.62
C LEU A 155 -6.09 -1.20 14.20
N GLU A 156 -5.63 -2.09 13.31
CA GLU A 156 -5.31 -1.76 11.92
C GLU A 156 -6.54 -1.23 11.18
N ASP A 157 -7.70 -1.89 11.33
CA ASP A 157 -8.96 -1.47 10.72
C ASP A 157 -9.40 -0.08 11.20
N TYR A 158 -9.36 0.17 12.51
CA TYR A 158 -9.70 1.48 13.06
C TYR A 158 -8.80 2.59 12.50
N LEU A 159 -7.47 2.38 12.49
CA LEU A 159 -6.51 3.36 12.00
C LEU A 159 -6.69 3.62 10.50
N SER A 160 -6.85 2.56 9.69
CA SER A 160 -7.04 2.70 8.25
C SER A 160 -8.35 3.40 7.91
N THR A 161 -9.45 2.93 8.47
CA THR A 161 -10.79 3.46 8.21
C THR A 161 -10.89 4.93 8.65
N THR A 162 -10.30 5.28 9.79
CA THR A 162 -10.28 6.68 10.28
C THR A 162 -9.50 7.58 9.33
N LEU A 163 -8.29 7.21 8.95
CA LEU A 163 -7.45 8.03 8.06
C LEU A 163 -8.10 8.19 6.69
N ILE A 164 -8.54 7.10 6.06
CA ILE A 164 -9.15 7.10 4.74
C ILE A 164 -10.41 7.97 4.72
N ASN A 165 -11.34 7.73 5.66
CA ASN A 165 -12.59 8.49 5.73
C ASN A 165 -12.36 9.98 5.95
N LYS A 166 -11.51 10.35 6.89
CA LYS A 166 -11.26 11.76 7.22
C LYS A 166 -10.54 12.48 6.08
N VAL A 167 -9.51 11.88 5.51
CA VAL A 167 -8.73 12.49 4.41
C VAL A 167 -9.57 12.64 3.14
N LEU A 168 -10.39 11.65 2.79
CA LEU A 168 -11.16 11.70 1.54
C LEU A 168 -12.46 12.52 1.63
N LYS A 169 -12.98 12.78 2.85
CA LYS A 169 -14.21 13.56 3.07
C LYS A 169 -13.97 15.02 3.42
N ASP A 170 -12.76 15.41 3.81
CA ASP A 170 -12.41 16.78 4.19
C ASP A 170 -11.27 17.30 3.32
N ASP A 171 -11.54 18.32 2.51
CA ASP A 171 -10.55 18.88 1.56
C ASP A 171 -9.34 19.52 2.25
N ASN A 172 -9.48 20.03 3.50
CA ASN A 172 -8.34 20.57 4.25
C ASN A 172 -7.43 19.44 4.74
N LEU A 173 -8.00 18.34 5.23
CA LEU A 173 -7.24 17.16 5.62
C LEU A 173 -6.62 16.47 4.41
N PHE A 174 -7.33 16.40 3.29
CA PHE A 174 -6.80 15.91 2.02
C PHE A 174 -5.55 16.71 1.60
N ARG A 175 -5.68 18.04 1.55
CA ARG A 175 -4.58 18.93 1.21
C ARG A 175 -3.39 18.74 2.17
N ARG A 176 -3.65 18.71 3.47
CA ARG A 176 -2.62 18.55 4.49
C ARG A 176 -1.91 17.20 4.39
N PHE A 177 -2.65 16.12 4.14
CA PHE A 177 -2.06 14.82 3.87
C PHE A 177 -1.11 14.87 2.67
N VAL A 178 -1.54 15.47 1.55
CA VAL A 178 -0.70 15.62 0.34
C VAL A 178 0.56 16.44 0.63
N GLU A 179 0.44 17.55 1.35
CA GLU A 179 1.56 18.46 1.65
C GLU A 179 2.57 17.85 2.63
N THR A 180 2.13 16.95 3.52
CA THR A 180 2.97 16.43 4.60
C THR A 180 3.46 15.01 4.40
N TYR A 181 2.77 14.22 3.57
CA TYR A 181 3.17 12.83 3.31
C TYR A 181 4.52 12.76 2.59
N LYS A 182 5.50 12.08 3.20
CA LYS A 182 6.88 12.02 2.68
C LYS A 182 6.96 11.51 1.23
N GLY A 183 6.11 10.57 0.84
CA GLY A 183 6.10 10.00 -0.51
C GLY A 183 5.67 10.96 -1.62
N PHE A 184 5.16 12.15 -1.27
CA PHE A 184 4.77 13.19 -2.24
C PHE A 184 5.74 14.38 -2.31
N LYS A 185 6.62 14.58 -1.29
CA LYS A 185 7.43 15.79 -1.15
C LYS A 185 8.40 16.07 -2.30
N ASP A 186 8.94 15.05 -2.92
CA ASP A 186 10.02 15.20 -3.91
C ASP A 186 9.53 15.14 -5.37
N LYS A 187 8.21 15.06 -5.58
CA LYS A 187 7.64 15.00 -6.93
C LYS A 187 7.54 16.39 -7.54
N LYS A 188 8.29 16.60 -8.64
CA LYS A 188 8.27 17.85 -9.43
C LYS A 188 7.47 17.61 -10.71
N PHE A 189 6.64 18.58 -11.08
CA PHE A 189 5.86 18.57 -12.32
C PHE A 189 6.19 19.80 -13.14
N SER A 190 6.16 19.67 -14.46
CA SER A 190 6.22 20.81 -15.37
C SER A 190 4.85 21.52 -15.40
N LEU A 191 4.83 22.82 -15.64
CA LEU A 191 3.59 23.62 -15.64
C LEU A 191 2.55 23.13 -16.66
N ASN A 192 2.97 22.56 -17.79
CA ASN A 192 2.06 22.00 -18.78
C ASN A 192 1.33 20.72 -18.32
N GLN A 193 1.82 20.06 -17.25
CA GLN A 193 1.23 18.85 -16.68
C GLN A 193 0.31 19.12 -15.49
N ILE A 194 0.21 20.38 -15.00
CA ILE A 194 -0.41 20.69 -13.72
C ILE A 194 -1.90 20.28 -13.66
N PHE A 195 -2.65 20.51 -14.73
CA PHE A 195 -4.08 20.15 -14.75
C PHE A 195 -4.29 18.64 -14.78
N MET A 196 -3.51 17.91 -15.60
CA MET A 196 -3.53 16.46 -15.62
C MET A 196 -3.14 15.87 -14.26
N GLN A 197 -2.09 16.41 -13.62
CA GLN A 197 -1.67 15.96 -12.29
C GLN A 197 -2.69 16.30 -11.20
N GLN A 198 -3.45 17.36 -11.34
CA GLN A 198 -4.53 17.70 -10.42
C GLN A 198 -5.70 16.70 -10.51
N GLU A 199 -6.07 16.27 -11.71
CA GLU A 199 -7.11 15.24 -11.93
C GLU A 199 -6.66 13.89 -11.36
N GLU A 200 -5.40 13.53 -11.59
CA GLU A 200 -4.81 12.27 -11.09
C GLU A 200 -4.49 12.28 -9.59
N LEU A 201 -4.40 13.46 -8.95
CA LEU A 201 -3.98 13.57 -7.55
C LEU A 201 -4.87 12.77 -6.60
N ARG A 202 -6.19 12.83 -6.79
CA ARG A 202 -7.15 12.14 -5.92
C ARG A 202 -7.01 10.62 -6.03
N LYS A 203 -6.76 10.10 -7.22
CA LYS A 203 -6.50 8.68 -7.47
C LYS A 203 -5.19 8.24 -6.77
N LYS A 204 -4.13 9.03 -6.93
CA LYS A 204 -2.82 8.77 -6.26
C LYS A 204 -2.95 8.74 -4.74
N VAL A 205 -3.74 9.66 -4.17
CA VAL A 205 -4.00 9.68 -2.72
C VAL A 205 -4.77 8.45 -2.27
N LYS A 206 -5.84 8.06 -2.97
CA LYS A 206 -6.61 6.84 -2.67
C LYS A 206 -5.71 5.60 -2.63
N ARG A 207 -4.89 5.38 -3.66
CA ARG A 207 -3.92 4.27 -3.72
C ARG A 207 -2.94 4.32 -2.55
N THR A 208 -2.33 5.49 -2.33
CA THR A 208 -1.39 5.67 -1.23
C THR A 208 -2.00 5.32 0.11
N LEU A 209 -3.24 5.72 0.36
CA LEU A 209 -3.94 5.41 1.61
C LEU A 209 -4.19 3.90 1.78
N LEU A 210 -4.49 3.18 0.70
CA LEU A 210 -4.65 1.72 0.73
C LEU A 210 -3.32 0.97 0.91
N ASP A 211 -2.22 1.50 0.37
CA ASP A 211 -0.88 0.90 0.44
C ASP A 211 -0.17 1.13 1.78
N ILE A 212 -0.73 1.95 2.67
CA ILE A 212 -0.15 2.18 3.99
C ILE A 212 -0.24 0.93 4.85
N ILE A 213 0.89 0.51 5.41
CA ILE A 213 0.95 -0.58 6.38
C ILE A 213 0.57 -0.02 7.76
N TYR A 214 -0.68 -0.24 8.20
CA TYR A 214 -1.25 0.38 9.39
C TYR A 214 -0.72 -0.16 10.73
N HIS A 215 -0.09 -1.31 10.75
CA HIS A 215 0.64 -1.78 11.93
C HIS A 215 2.07 -1.21 12.05
N ASN A 216 2.57 -0.48 11.05
CA ASN A 216 3.81 0.29 11.19
C ASN A 216 3.53 1.60 11.93
N LEU A 217 3.41 1.51 13.26
CA LEU A 217 2.96 2.62 14.09
C LEU A 217 3.90 3.83 14.09
N ASP A 218 5.20 3.66 13.86
CA ASP A 218 6.12 4.79 13.69
C ASP A 218 5.74 5.65 12.48
N LYS A 219 5.41 5.00 11.36
CA LYS A 219 4.94 5.67 10.15
C LYS A 219 3.55 6.28 10.37
N ILE A 220 2.63 5.52 10.96
CA ILE A 220 1.26 5.97 11.26
C ILE A 220 1.27 7.17 12.20
N LYS A 221 2.07 7.15 13.27
CA LYS A 221 2.25 8.29 14.18
C LYS A 221 2.59 9.57 13.40
N SER A 222 3.62 9.49 12.56
CA SER A 222 4.04 10.65 11.75
C SER A 222 2.92 11.13 10.81
N ILE A 223 2.17 10.22 10.18
CA ILE A 223 1.06 10.56 9.30
C ILE A 223 -0.06 11.25 10.09
N TYR A 224 -0.48 10.67 11.21
CA TYR A 224 -1.56 11.21 12.04
C TYR A 224 -1.21 12.57 12.63
N GLU A 225 -0.01 12.72 13.20
CA GLU A 225 0.46 13.98 13.77
C GLU A 225 0.49 15.10 12.73
N ASN A 226 0.96 14.81 11.52
CA ASN A 226 1.05 15.81 10.46
C ASN A 226 -0.27 16.09 9.77
N THR A 227 -1.14 15.09 9.58
CA THR A 227 -2.41 15.25 8.87
C THR A 227 -3.47 15.89 9.77
N PHE A 228 -3.56 15.43 11.02
CA PHE A 228 -4.61 15.85 11.95
C PHE A 228 -4.16 16.94 12.96
N GLU A 229 -2.86 17.26 12.99
CA GLU A 229 -2.25 18.21 13.95
C GLU A 229 -2.48 17.83 15.40
N ILE A 230 -2.42 16.55 15.68
CA ILE A 230 -2.60 16.01 17.03
C ILE A 230 -1.27 15.53 17.61
N LYS A 231 -1.25 15.35 18.92
CA LYS A 231 -0.21 14.57 19.56
C LYS A 231 -0.63 13.11 19.59
N PHE A 232 0.02 12.26 18.80
CA PHE A 232 -0.24 10.84 18.81
C PHE A 232 0.23 10.20 20.13
N PRO A 233 -0.49 9.20 20.68
CA PRO A 233 -0.10 8.56 21.93
C PRO A 233 1.23 7.81 21.83
N ASP A 234 1.77 7.41 22.99
CA ASP A 234 2.95 6.55 23.04
C ASP A 234 2.67 5.18 22.45
N ILE A 235 3.57 4.73 21.58
CA ILE A 235 3.41 3.48 20.81
C ILE A 235 4.20 2.30 21.37
N GLU A 236 4.99 2.46 22.45
CA GLU A 236 5.90 1.41 22.92
C GLU A 236 5.15 0.11 23.28
N ALA A 237 4.03 0.22 24.00
CA ALA A 237 3.21 -0.94 24.36
C ALA A 237 2.59 -1.60 23.11
N MET A 238 2.11 -0.78 22.17
CA MET A 238 1.53 -1.26 20.90
C MET A 238 2.58 -1.99 20.05
N MET A 239 3.81 -1.47 19.95
CA MET A 239 4.88 -2.11 19.19
C MET A 239 5.22 -3.50 19.74
N LYS A 240 5.19 -3.69 21.07
CA LYS A 240 5.36 -5.01 21.68
C LYS A 240 4.21 -5.97 21.29
N ILE A 241 2.98 -5.47 21.29
CA ILE A 241 1.79 -6.24 20.89
C ILE A 241 1.89 -6.66 19.42
N ILE A 242 2.23 -5.73 18.52
CA ILE A 242 2.37 -6.01 17.08
C ILE A 242 3.49 -7.00 16.80
N ASN A 243 4.65 -6.87 17.46
CA ASN A 243 5.74 -7.82 17.33
C ASN A 243 5.34 -9.23 17.78
N ASN A 244 4.60 -9.36 18.87
CA ASN A 244 4.08 -10.64 19.32
C ASN A 244 3.06 -11.21 18.31
N ARG A 245 2.18 -10.39 17.73
CA ARG A 245 1.25 -10.83 16.67
C ARG A 245 2.01 -11.44 15.49
N HIS A 246 3.15 -10.87 15.10
CA HIS A 246 3.99 -11.45 14.05
C HIS A 246 4.39 -12.89 14.38
N HIS A 247 4.77 -13.18 15.64
CA HIS A 247 5.08 -14.54 16.08
C HIS A 247 3.85 -15.46 16.09
N MET A 248 2.67 -14.93 16.44
CA MET A 248 1.41 -15.69 16.42
C MET A 248 1.03 -16.16 15.02
N VAL A 249 1.14 -15.26 14.03
CA VAL A 249 0.72 -15.52 12.65
C VAL A 249 1.76 -16.33 11.86
N HIS A 250 3.03 -15.93 11.91
CA HIS A 250 4.06 -16.49 11.02
C HIS A 250 4.88 -17.62 11.65
N ARG A 251 4.82 -17.79 12.97
CA ARG A 251 5.61 -18.80 13.70
C ARG A 251 4.76 -19.70 14.59
N ASN A 252 3.48 -19.70 14.36
CA ASN A 252 2.53 -20.54 15.07
C ASN A 252 2.59 -20.39 16.61
N GLY A 253 2.83 -19.16 17.10
CA GLY A 253 2.93 -18.83 18.52
C GLY A 253 4.31 -19.06 19.13
N LYS A 254 5.36 -19.25 18.33
CA LYS A 254 6.73 -19.41 18.81
C LYS A 254 7.54 -18.13 18.57
N ASP A 255 8.38 -17.77 19.53
CA ASP A 255 9.33 -16.66 19.39
C ASP A 255 10.48 -17.02 18.41
N LYS A 256 11.45 -16.09 18.25
CA LYS A 256 12.61 -16.28 17.39
C LYS A 256 13.52 -17.45 17.79
N ASP A 257 13.47 -17.84 19.05
CA ASP A 257 14.28 -18.94 19.63
C ASP A 257 13.51 -20.27 19.64
N GLY A 258 12.30 -20.30 19.05
CA GLY A 258 11.43 -21.48 18.95
C GLY A 258 10.66 -21.79 20.23
N LYS A 259 10.72 -20.92 21.24
CA LYS A 259 10.00 -21.09 22.50
C LYS A 259 8.55 -20.66 22.33
N GLU A 260 7.63 -21.46 22.85
CA GLU A 260 6.20 -21.15 22.83
C GLU A 260 5.87 -19.92 23.67
N ILE A 261 5.14 -18.97 23.09
CA ILE A 261 4.64 -17.80 23.79
C ILE A 261 3.35 -18.22 24.50
N ALA A 262 3.41 -18.32 25.82
CA ALA A 262 2.26 -18.68 26.61
C ALA A 262 1.21 -17.55 26.57
N LEU A 263 -0.02 -17.89 26.18
CA LEU A 263 -1.19 -17.02 26.18
C LEU A 263 -2.27 -17.65 27.06
N ASP A 264 -2.66 -16.94 28.09
CA ASP A 264 -3.81 -17.24 28.91
C ASP A 264 -4.89 -16.15 28.79
N THR A 265 -6.01 -16.35 29.41
CA THR A 265 -7.14 -15.42 29.39
C THR A 265 -6.75 -14.03 29.91
N GLU A 266 -5.89 -13.95 30.95
CA GLU A 266 -5.47 -12.70 31.57
C GLU A 266 -4.52 -11.91 30.65
N SER A 267 -3.53 -12.57 30.06
CA SER A 267 -2.58 -11.94 29.14
C SER A 267 -3.26 -11.40 27.88
N VAL A 268 -4.22 -12.14 27.32
CA VAL A 268 -5.01 -11.69 26.17
C VAL A 268 -5.92 -10.53 26.57
N GLU A 269 -6.57 -10.56 27.74
CA GLU A 269 -7.39 -9.45 28.23
C GLU A 269 -6.56 -8.17 28.42
N LYS A 270 -5.32 -8.30 28.89
CA LYS A 270 -4.40 -7.16 28.98
C LYS A 270 -4.10 -6.55 27.62
N VAL A 271 -3.93 -7.37 26.60
CA VAL A 271 -3.75 -6.88 25.20
C VAL A 271 -5.00 -6.15 24.72
N ILE A 272 -6.18 -6.73 24.93
CA ILE A 272 -7.47 -6.12 24.56
C ILE A 272 -7.61 -4.74 25.23
N SER A 273 -7.41 -4.66 26.54
CA SER A 273 -7.53 -3.42 27.30
C SER A 273 -6.52 -2.37 26.88
N THR A 274 -5.26 -2.78 26.59
CA THR A 274 -4.22 -1.86 26.16
C THR A 274 -4.53 -1.25 24.76
N VAL A 275 -5.03 -2.06 23.84
CA VAL A 275 -5.44 -1.57 22.50
C VAL A 275 -6.66 -0.66 22.60
N GLU A 276 -7.64 -1.01 23.45
CA GLU A 276 -8.83 -0.21 23.69
C GLU A 276 -8.49 1.17 24.26
N GLU A 277 -7.60 1.25 25.26
CA GLU A 277 -7.13 2.52 25.84
C GLU A 277 -6.36 3.36 24.82
N PHE A 278 -5.52 2.71 24.01
CA PHE A 278 -4.78 3.37 22.94
C PHE A 278 -5.72 4.01 21.92
N ILE A 279 -6.72 3.27 21.44
CA ILE A 279 -7.70 3.82 20.47
C ILE A 279 -8.54 4.94 21.09
N LYS A 280 -8.97 4.81 22.36
CA LYS A 280 -9.68 5.89 23.07
C LYS A 280 -8.87 7.18 23.16
N SER A 281 -7.54 7.07 23.26
CA SER A 281 -6.66 8.26 23.28
C SER A 281 -6.52 8.96 21.92
N ILE A 282 -6.90 8.29 20.82
CA ILE A 282 -6.91 8.84 19.45
C ILE A 282 -8.32 9.31 19.04
N GLU A 283 -9.38 8.87 19.73
CA GLU A 283 -10.78 9.13 19.35
C GLU A 283 -11.17 10.62 19.33
N VAL A 284 -10.39 11.47 19.97
CA VAL A 284 -10.62 12.94 20.01
C VAL A 284 -10.53 13.61 18.62
N LEU A 285 -10.29 12.83 17.58
CA LEU A 285 -10.33 13.20 16.18
C LEU A 285 -11.72 13.00 15.56
#